data_0317228a3fe8ae4f175037711f1dddd2
#
_entry.id   0317228a3fe8ae4f175037711f1dddd2
#
_cell.length_a   1.000
_cell.length_b   1.000
_cell.length_c   1.000
_cell.angle_alpha   90.00
_cell.angle_beta   90.00
_cell.angle_gamma   90.00
#
_symmetry.space_group_name_H-M   'P 1'
#
loop_
_entity.id
_entity.type
_entity.pdbx_description
1 polymer ?
#
loop_
_entity_poly.entity_id
_entity_poly.type
_entity_poly.pdbx_seq_one_letter_code
_entity_poly.pdbx_strand_id
1 'polypeptide(L)'
;MHQDDSLLYALSANPQQGMQELAESTGGFLIADTNDIIKPLRRIMEDVGMHYELTYTPTSQNYDCRFRRIEVKLARKGLRVQAREGYYALPDMGGEPLLPFEMAALKALDAAPLPQALRYHAVALRFRPVPGGADYDMVFDLPMSELTARIDGEHRFARLHASFLALLKDQRGQIIGKISRDLPRVIPADKLEGFRQGDMVFAQPFAVRAGRYTLETAVLDREAGTAAARRSVFVVSPPAPGVGLSGIVLVRRADKLDSPWNPIDPLEPAGYRITPLLGDQAPAASKPSLYFAVYPDARESAAKPAVTVQYFAFGREVARQTPALPPADATGAIPVMLEADLEDPGHYEVRVTVKQGDSEAHGAMAFWLN
;
A
#
# COMPACT_ATOMS: atom_id res chain seq x y z
N MET A 1 18.04 -13.90 -9.65
CA MET A 1 17.44 -13.08 -8.59
C MET A 1 18.47 -12.14 -7.94
N HIS A 2 19.62 -11.89 -8.56
CA HIS A 2 20.69 -11.01 -8.05
C HIS A 2 20.94 -9.75 -8.92
N GLN A 3 20.16 -9.55 -10.00
CA GLN A 3 20.43 -8.45 -10.94
C GLN A 3 19.87 -7.08 -10.51
N ASP A 4 18.73 -7.03 -9.82
CA ASP A 4 18.11 -5.73 -9.50
C ASP A 4 18.75 -5.01 -8.30
N ASP A 5 19.22 -5.77 -7.30
CA ASP A 5 19.97 -5.19 -6.18
C ASP A 5 21.39 -4.81 -6.60
N SER A 6 21.95 -5.47 -7.62
CA SER A 6 23.26 -5.12 -8.17
C SER A 6 23.23 -3.77 -8.91
N LEU A 7 22.13 -3.41 -9.56
CA LEU A 7 21.97 -2.12 -10.23
C LEU A 7 21.97 -0.94 -9.25
N LEU A 8 21.21 -1.05 -8.15
CA LEU A 8 21.19 0.00 -7.12
C LEU A 8 22.52 0.06 -6.37
N TYR A 9 23.17 -1.09 -6.15
CA TYR A 9 24.50 -1.15 -5.54
C TYR A 9 25.59 -0.62 -6.48
N ALA A 10 25.49 -0.96 -7.78
CA ALA A 10 26.40 -0.45 -8.81
C ALA A 10 26.24 1.08 -9.02
N LEU A 11 25.00 1.61 -9.00
CA LEU A 11 24.74 3.05 -9.05
C LEU A 11 25.31 3.79 -7.84
N SER A 12 25.35 3.16 -6.66
CA SER A 12 25.92 3.77 -5.46
C SER A 12 27.45 3.62 -5.35
N ALA A 13 28.02 2.53 -5.90
CA ALA A 13 29.45 2.23 -5.86
C ALA A 13 30.22 2.83 -7.05
N ASN A 14 29.61 2.87 -8.24
CA ASN A 14 30.17 3.47 -9.44
C ASN A 14 29.04 4.01 -10.36
N PRO A 15 28.69 5.30 -10.25
CA PRO A 15 27.61 5.91 -11.02
C PRO A 15 27.76 5.76 -12.55
N GLN A 16 29.00 5.72 -13.06
CA GLN A 16 29.27 5.56 -14.50
C GLN A 16 28.92 4.17 -15.01
N GLN A 17 29.19 3.12 -14.21
CA GLN A 17 28.87 1.74 -14.59
C GLN A 17 27.35 1.53 -14.68
N GLY A 18 26.58 2.08 -13.74
CA GLY A 18 25.12 2.02 -13.79
C GLY A 18 24.53 2.78 -14.97
N MET A 19 25.09 3.95 -15.30
CA MET A 19 24.68 4.71 -16.50
C MET A 19 25.05 3.99 -17.80
N GLN A 20 26.20 3.31 -17.84
CA GLN A 20 26.59 2.48 -18.96
C GLN A 20 25.63 1.33 -19.22
N GLU A 21 25.30 0.58 -18.16
CA GLU A 21 24.36 -0.54 -18.23
C GLU A 21 22.96 -0.08 -18.64
N LEU A 22 22.50 1.07 -18.12
CA LEU A 22 21.23 1.68 -18.54
C LEU A 22 21.25 2.04 -20.02
N ALA A 23 22.31 2.69 -20.51
CA ALA A 23 22.44 3.08 -21.88
C ALA A 23 22.46 1.85 -22.82
N GLU A 24 23.25 0.83 -22.50
CA GLU A 24 23.34 -0.39 -23.30
C GLU A 24 22.02 -1.16 -23.35
N SER A 25 21.35 -1.33 -22.20
CA SER A 25 20.06 -2.03 -22.11
C SER A 25 18.94 -1.36 -22.89
N THR A 26 18.98 -0.03 -23.00
CA THR A 26 17.99 0.76 -23.74
C THR A 26 18.34 0.97 -25.22
N GLY A 27 19.50 0.48 -25.67
CA GLY A 27 19.97 0.66 -27.03
C GLY A 27 20.66 2.01 -27.28
N GLY A 28 21.02 2.72 -26.22
CA GLY A 28 21.80 3.94 -26.25
C GLY A 28 23.29 3.73 -26.07
N PHE A 29 24.00 4.76 -25.68
CA PHE A 29 25.40 4.74 -25.30
C PHE A 29 25.73 5.82 -24.29
N LEU A 30 26.74 5.58 -23.45
CA LEU A 30 27.23 6.53 -22.49
C LEU A 30 28.41 7.34 -23.09
N ILE A 31 28.41 8.64 -22.85
CA ILE A 31 29.56 9.51 -23.08
C ILE A 31 30.13 9.86 -21.71
N ALA A 32 31.32 9.36 -21.42
CA ALA A 32 32.01 9.59 -20.15
C ALA A 32 33.51 9.79 -20.41
N ASP A 33 34.21 10.39 -19.45
CA ASP A 33 35.67 10.51 -19.38
C ASP A 33 36.31 11.15 -20.64
N THR A 34 35.64 12.13 -21.26
CA THR A 34 36.15 12.82 -22.43
C THR A 34 36.07 14.33 -22.27
N ASN A 35 37.15 15.02 -22.65
CA ASN A 35 37.18 16.46 -22.81
C ASN A 35 36.84 16.89 -24.25
N ASP A 36 36.77 15.96 -25.21
CA ASP A 36 36.35 16.19 -26.59
C ASP A 36 34.82 16.02 -26.68
N ILE A 37 34.11 17.11 -26.66
CA ILE A 37 32.65 17.14 -26.78
C ILE A 37 32.18 16.98 -28.23
N ILE A 38 33.00 17.33 -29.21
CA ILE A 38 32.60 17.41 -30.63
C ILE A 38 32.30 16.01 -31.20
N LYS A 39 33.16 15.03 -30.96
CA LYS A 39 32.97 13.68 -31.50
C LYS A 39 31.73 12.99 -30.95
N PRO A 40 31.50 13.01 -29.61
CA PRO A 40 30.27 12.45 -29.03
C PRO A 40 29.01 13.16 -29.55
N LEU A 41 29.00 14.48 -29.64
CA LEU A 41 27.86 15.23 -30.20
C LEU A 41 27.56 14.85 -31.64
N ARG A 42 28.59 14.69 -32.48
CA ARG A 42 28.41 14.21 -33.86
C ARG A 42 27.75 12.85 -33.89
N ARG A 43 28.19 11.93 -33.02
CA ARG A 43 27.59 10.58 -32.89
C ARG A 43 26.11 10.67 -32.47
N ILE A 44 25.75 11.55 -31.53
CA ILE A 44 24.34 11.78 -31.15
C ILE A 44 23.54 12.27 -32.35
N MET A 45 24.09 13.23 -33.10
CA MET A 45 23.41 13.79 -34.28
C MET A 45 23.21 12.73 -35.39
N GLU A 46 24.16 11.81 -35.56
CA GLU A 46 24.06 10.69 -36.50
C GLU A 46 22.99 9.71 -36.05
N ASP A 47 22.96 9.38 -34.76
CA ASP A 47 21.98 8.47 -34.14
C ASP A 47 20.54 9.02 -34.22
N VAL A 48 20.37 10.32 -33.95
CA VAL A 48 19.06 10.99 -34.06
C VAL A 48 18.64 11.15 -35.54
N GLY A 49 19.59 11.38 -36.45
CA GLY A 49 19.32 11.58 -37.87
C GLY A 49 19.02 10.32 -38.67
N MET A 50 19.47 9.15 -38.21
CA MET A 50 19.33 7.89 -38.94
C MET A 50 19.01 6.73 -37.98
N HIS A 51 17.77 6.63 -37.58
CA HIS A 51 17.28 5.47 -36.80
C HIS A 51 16.10 4.80 -37.52
N TYR A 52 15.92 3.53 -37.24
CA TYR A 52 14.79 2.76 -37.74
C TYR A 52 13.89 2.39 -36.55
N GLU A 53 12.62 2.67 -36.66
CA GLU A 53 11.61 2.21 -35.71
C GLU A 53 11.03 0.89 -36.20
N LEU A 54 11.19 -0.16 -35.39
CA LEU A 54 10.64 -1.48 -35.64
C LEU A 54 9.60 -1.80 -34.58
N THR A 55 8.37 -1.99 -35.00
CA THR A 55 7.28 -2.38 -34.12
C THR A 55 6.93 -3.85 -34.34
N TYR A 56 6.77 -4.61 -33.29
CA TYR A 56 6.30 -5.98 -33.36
C TYR A 56 5.35 -6.30 -32.20
N THR A 57 4.42 -7.23 -32.45
CA THR A 57 3.56 -7.76 -31.39
C THR A 57 4.10 -9.10 -30.92
N PRO A 58 4.42 -9.24 -29.63
CA PRO A 58 4.87 -10.51 -29.08
C PRO A 58 3.81 -11.61 -29.30
N THR A 59 4.23 -12.79 -29.72
CA THR A 59 3.34 -13.95 -29.88
C THR A 59 2.85 -14.51 -28.55
N SER A 60 3.64 -14.33 -27.48
CA SER A 60 3.24 -14.71 -26.12
C SER A 60 2.67 -13.51 -25.39
N GLN A 61 1.43 -13.60 -24.95
CA GLN A 61 0.77 -12.63 -24.09
C GLN A 61 0.92 -12.97 -22.59
N ASN A 62 1.90 -13.81 -22.25
CA ASN A 62 2.20 -14.15 -20.86
C ASN A 62 3.02 -13.02 -20.21
N TYR A 63 2.38 -12.24 -19.37
CA TYR A 63 2.98 -11.13 -18.63
C TYR A 63 3.52 -11.64 -17.28
N ASP A 64 4.57 -12.50 -17.35
CA ASP A 64 5.17 -13.20 -16.22
C ASP A 64 6.31 -12.44 -15.54
N CYS A 65 6.42 -11.15 -15.79
CA CYS A 65 7.49 -10.27 -15.29
C CYS A 65 8.91 -10.74 -15.64
N ARG A 66 9.07 -11.59 -16.66
CA ARG A 66 10.40 -12.04 -17.11
C ARG A 66 10.95 -11.13 -18.20
N PHE A 67 12.26 -11.01 -18.22
CA PHE A 67 12.95 -10.31 -19.29
C PHE A 67 12.85 -11.10 -20.60
N ARG A 68 12.42 -10.42 -21.66
CA ARG A 68 12.34 -10.95 -23.04
C ARG A 68 13.45 -10.31 -23.86
N ARG A 69 14.42 -11.11 -24.25
CA ARG A 69 15.52 -10.64 -25.07
C ARG A 69 15.05 -10.34 -26.49
N ILE A 70 15.48 -9.23 -27.05
CA ILE A 70 15.29 -8.85 -28.46
C ILE A 70 16.60 -9.05 -29.19
N GLU A 71 16.57 -9.73 -30.31
CA GLU A 71 17.72 -9.89 -31.20
C GLU A 71 17.34 -9.38 -32.59
N VAL A 72 18.02 -8.34 -33.05
CA VAL A 72 17.83 -7.79 -34.41
C VAL A 72 18.90 -8.38 -35.33
N LYS A 73 18.52 -9.16 -36.34
CA LYS A 73 19.40 -9.77 -37.31
C LYS A 73 19.28 -9.05 -38.67
N LEU A 74 20.41 -8.66 -39.23
CA LEU A 74 20.50 -8.03 -40.53
C LEU A 74 20.95 -9.04 -41.59
N ALA A 75 20.31 -9.05 -42.75
CA ALA A 75 20.73 -9.90 -43.86
C ALA A 75 22.06 -9.43 -44.46
N ARG A 76 22.33 -8.11 -44.41
CA ARG A 76 23.58 -7.51 -44.93
C ARG A 76 24.70 -7.67 -43.92
N LYS A 77 25.83 -8.22 -44.36
CA LYS A 77 27.05 -8.40 -43.55
C LYS A 77 27.79 -7.06 -43.38
N GLY A 78 28.56 -6.94 -42.30
CA GLY A 78 29.45 -5.80 -42.03
C GLY A 78 28.75 -4.58 -41.40
N LEU A 79 27.50 -4.70 -41.01
CA LEU A 79 26.79 -3.69 -40.26
C LEU A 79 26.71 -4.06 -38.76
N ARG A 80 26.81 -3.05 -37.91
CA ARG A 80 26.59 -3.16 -36.48
C ARG A 80 25.17 -2.72 -36.13
N VAL A 81 24.48 -3.50 -35.36
CA VAL A 81 23.14 -3.14 -34.82
C VAL A 81 23.33 -2.58 -33.43
N GLN A 82 22.73 -1.42 -33.20
CA GLN A 82 22.52 -0.84 -31.89
C GLN A 82 21.01 -0.81 -31.67
N ALA A 83 20.52 -1.60 -30.73
CA ALA A 83 19.11 -1.72 -30.46
C ALA A 83 18.91 -2.09 -28.98
N ARG A 84 17.70 -1.86 -28.48
CA ARG A 84 17.29 -2.27 -27.15
C ARG A 84 17.51 -3.78 -26.96
N GLU A 85 18.12 -4.19 -25.85
CA GLU A 85 18.42 -5.60 -25.59
C GLU A 85 17.19 -6.44 -25.28
N GLY A 86 16.13 -5.83 -24.77
CA GLY A 86 14.91 -6.54 -24.43
C GLY A 86 13.89 -5.68 -23.68
N TYR A 87 12.91 -6.34 -23.13
CA TYR A 87 11.86 -5.73 -22.29
C TYR A 87 11.40 -6.73 -21.24
N TYR A 88 10.85 -6.23 -20.16
CA TYR A 88 10.14 -7.06 -19.19
C TYR A 88 8.68 -7.25 -19.66
N ALA A 89 8.20 -8.50 -19.64
CA ALA A 89 6.81 -8.81 -19.95
C ALA A 89 5.94 -8.46 -18.75
N LEU A 90 5.56 -7.18 -18.65
CA LEU A 90 4.83 -6.62 -17.52
C LEU A 90 3.33 -6.61 -17.81
N PRO A 91 2.47 -6.86 -16.81
CA PRO A 91 1.05 -6.64 -16.96
C PRO A 91 0.77 -5.14 -17.22
N ASP A 92 -0.34 -4.86 -17.89
CA ASP A 92 -0.83 -3.49 -18.01
C ASP A 92 -1.22 -2.98 -16.63
N MET A 93 -0.51 -1.95 -16.16
CA MET A 93 -0.71 -1.32 -14.85
C MET A 93 -1.70 -0.15 -14.89
N GLY A 94 -2.56 -0.09 -15.92
CA GLY A 94 -3.53 1.01 -16.07
C GLY A 94 -2.87 2.38 -16.30
N GLY A 95 -1.68 2.39 -16.90
CA GLY A 95 -0.90 3.61 -17.15
C GLY A 95 0.03 4.01 -16.01
N GLU A 96 -0.02 3.33 -14.86
CA GLU A 96 0.90 3.58 -13.75
C GLU A 96 2.30 3.00 -14.04
N PRO A 97 3.39 3.75 -13.76
CA PRO A 97 4.74 3.22 -13.92
C PRO A 97 5.00 2.07 -12.95
N LEU A 98 5.69 1.05 -13.43
CA LEU A 98 6.16 -0.03 -12.58
C LEU A 98 7.51 0.32 -11.96
N LEU A 99 7.60 0.22 -10.64
CA LEU A 99 8.82 0.46 -9.90
C LEU A 99 9.64 -0.84 -9.75
N PRO A 100 10.98 -0.79 -9.71
CA PRO A 100 11.82 -2.00 -9.65
C PRO A 100 11.49 -2.94 -8.49
N PHE A 101 11.17 -2.40 -7.32
CA PHE A 101 10.82 -3.20 -6.14
C PHE A 101 9.48 -3.95 -6.28
N GLU A 102 8.56 -3.46 -7.14
CA GLU A 102 7.26 -4.07 -7.36
C GLU A 102 7.33 -5.36 -8.18
N MET A 103 8.41 -5.57 -8.95
CA MET A 103 8.60 -6.76 -9.78
C MET A 103 8.52 -8.06 -8.98
N ALA A 104 9.16 -8.10 -7.82
CA ALA A 104 9.15 -9.28 -6.97
C ALA A 104 7.76 -9.53 -6.35
N ALA A 105 7.02 -8.44 -6.03
CA ALA A 105 5.65 -8.54 -5.53
C ALA A 105 4.69 -9.06 -6.61
N LEU A 106 4.82 -8.60 -7.85
CA LEU A 106 4.04 -9.12 -8.99
C LEU A 106 4.30 -10.61 -9.23
N LYS A 107 5.56 -11.05 -9.15
CA LYS A 107 5.91 -12.48 -9.24
C LYS A 107 5.25 -13.29 -8.11
N ALA A 108 5.18 -12.73 -6.90
CA ALA A 108 4.50 -13.38 -5.77
C ALA A 108 2.99 -13.49 -6.00
N LEU A 109 2.36 -12.47 -6.60
CA LEU A 109 0.94 -12.48 -6.94
C LEU A 109 0.59 -13.42 -8.11
N ASP A 110 1.55 -13.69 -9.01
CA ASP A 110 1.38 -14.61 -10.14
C ASP A 110 1.71 -16.07 -9.78
N ALA A 111 2.27 -16.31 -8.60
CA ALA A 111 2.65 -17.65 -8.16
C ALA A 111 1.41 -18.52 -7.85
N ALA A 112 1.50 -19.80 -8.15
CA ALA A 112 0.49 -20.79 -7.81
C ALA A 112 1.15 -22.02 -7.15
N PRO A 113 0.94 -22.26 -5.84
CA PRO A 113 0.12 -21.49 -4.91
C PRO A 113 0.76 -20.14 -4.53
N LEU A 114 -0.06 -19.20 -4.03
CA LEU A 114 0.43 -17.93 -3.51
C LEU A 114 1.38 -18.16 -2.32
N PRO A 115 2.53 -17.45 -2.26
CA PRO A 115 3.48 -17.59 -1.17
C PRO A 115 2.88 -17.09 0.16
N GLN A 116 3.25 -17.71 1.28
CA GLN A 116 2.76 -17.42 2.63
C GLN A 116 3.91 -17.42 3.64
N ALA A 117 5.09 -16.92 3.25
CA ALA A 117 6.26 -16.95 4.12
C ALA A 117 6.22 -15.91 5.25
N LEU A 118 5.33 -14.91 5.16
CA LEU A 118 5.19 -13.83 6.14
C LEU A 118 3.75 -13.75 6.62
N ARG A 119 3.55 -13.49 7.90
CA ARG A 119 2.24 -13.13 8.46
C ARG A 119 2.05 -11.63 8.36
N TYR A 120 0.99 -11.18 7.76
CA TYR A 120 0.64 -9.78 7.68
C TYR A 120 -0.87 -9.60 7.61
N HIS A 121 -1.35 -8.42 7.94
CA HIS A 121 -2.72 -8.00 7.70
C HIS A 121 -2.73 -6.91 6.62
N ALA A 122 -3.75 -6.93 5.77
CA ALA A 122 -3.98 -5.91 4.76
C ALA A 122 -5.48 -5.72 4.60
N VAL A 123 -5.96 -4.50 4.87
CA VAL A 123 -7.38 -4.17 4.89
C VAL A 123 -7.60 -2.82 4.20
N ALA A 124 -8.62 -2.73 3.37
CA ALA A 124 -9.13 -1.46 2.86
C ALA A 124 -10.20 -0.94 3.81
N LEU A 125 -9.86 0.04 4.63
CA LEU A 125 -10.77 0.68 5.58
C LEU A 125 -11.61 1.73 4.86
N ARG A 126 -12.94 1.58 4.94
CA ARG A 126 -13.85 2.53 4.33
C ARG A 126 -14.00 3.79 5.17
N PHE A 127 -13.91 4.94 4.51
CA PHE A 127 -14.14 6.24 5.14
C PHE A 127 -15.26 7.01 4.44
N ARG A 128 -14.95 8.13 3.81
CA ARG A 128 -15.93 9.08 3.30
C ARG A 128 -16.75 8.49 2.13
N PRO A 129 -18.08 8.59 2.18
CA PRO A 129 -18.90 8.40 0.99
C PRO A 129 -18.65 9.55 0.00
N VAL A 130 -18.38 9.21 -1.26
CA VAL A 130 -18.21 10.17 -2.36
C VAL A 130 -19.20 9.83 -3.48
N PRO A 131 -19.52 10.76 -4.41
CA PRO A 131 -20.45 10.49 -5.50
C PRO A 131 -20.03 9.23 -6.28
N GLY A 132 -20.90 8.21 -6.25
CA GLY A 132 -20.70 6.96 -6.95
C GLY A 132 -19.71 5.98 -6.32
N GLY A 133 -19.22 6.20 -5.08
CA GLY A 133 -18.26 5.32 -4.42
C GLY A 133 -17.94 5.70 -2.98
N ALA A 134 -16.71 5.46 -2.58
CA ALA A 134 -16.20 5.86 -1.27
C ALA A 134 -14.68 6.03 -1.30
N ASP A 135 -14.16 6.82 -0.35
CA ASP A 135 -12.76 6.91 -0.01
C ASP A 135 -12.41 5.77 0.95
N TYR A 136 -11.23 5.20 0.76
CA TYR A 136 -10.68 4.12 1.57
C TYR A 136 -9.24 4.43 1.94
N ASP A 137 -8.78 3.85 3.03
CA ASP A 137 -7.37 3.70 3.31
C ASP A 137 -6.96 2.23 3.18
N MET A 138 -5.98 1.96 2.32
CA MET A 138 -5.30 0.68 2.29
C MET A 138 -4.30 0.64 3.41
N VAL A 139 -4.52 -0.21 4.38
CA VAL A 139 -3.64 -0.36 5.54
C VAL A 139 -2.98 -1.73 5.49
N PHE A 140 -1.66 -1.74 5.58
CA PHE A 140 -0.85 -2.92 5.81
C PHE A 140 -0.31 -2.89 7.23
N ASP A 141 -0.29 -4.04 7.87
CA ASP A 141 0.26 -4.27 9.20
C ASP A 141 1.14 -5.53 9.14
N LEU A 142 2.43 -5.34 9.35
CA LEU A 142 3.45 -6.39 9.29
C LEU A 142 4.22 -6.41 10.61
N PRO A 143 4.12 -7.49 11.41
CA PRO A 143 4.95 -7.64 12.59
C PRO A 143 6.44 -7.61 12.20
N MET A 144 7.23 -6.77 12.86
CA MET A 144 8.66 -6.65 12.54
C MET A 144 9.44 -7.92 12.87
N SER A 145 8.88 -8.81 13.70
CA SER A 145 9.41 -10.15 13.97
C SER A 145 9.41 -11.06 12.72
N GLU A 146 8.56 -10.77 11.74
CA GLU A 146 8.51 -11.52 10.46
C GLU A 146 9.66 -11.15 9.52
N LEU A 147 10.29 -9.97 9.72
CA LEU A 147 11.36 -9.50 8.87
C LEU A 147 12.74 -10.03 9.31
N THR A 148 13.53 -10.37 8.33
CA THR A 148 14.94 -10.72 8.51
C THR A 148 15.74 -9.44 8.75
N ALA A 149 16.50 -9.44 9.84
CA ALA A 149 17.45 -8.37 10.12
C ALA A 149 18.85 -8.78 9.61
N ARG A 150 19.41 -7.96 8.74
CA ARG A 150 20.79 -8.11 8.28
C ARG A 150 21.69 -7.20 9.08
N ILE A 151 22.56 -7.77 9.90
CA ILE A 151 23.49 -7.03 10.76
C ILE A 151 24.75 -6.72 9.95
N ASP A 152 25.27 -5.50 10.06
CA ASP A 152 26.53 -5.10 9.42
C ASP A 152 27.75 -5.85 10.01
N GLY A 153 28.87 -5.83 9.28
CA GLY A 153 30.09 -6.56 9.70
C GLY A 153 30.71 -6.02 11.00
N GLU A 154 30.34 -4.82 11.43
CA GLU A 154 30.80 -4.23 12.69
C GLU A 154 29.77 -4.37 13.82
N HIS A 155 28.64 -5.01 13.58
CA HIS A 155 27.55 -5.28 14.51
C HIS A 155 26.91 -4.00 15.11
N ARG A 156 27.05 -2.87 14.44
CA ARG A 156 26.53 -1.57 14.90
C ARG A 156 25.11 -1.31 14.42
N PHE A 157 24.77 -1.78 13.23
CA PHE A 157 23.47 -1.51 12.62
C PHE A 157 22.84 -2.79 12.11
N ALA A 158 21.52 -2.85 12.23
CA ALA A 158 20.67 -3.88 11.62
C ALA A 158 19.79 -3.23 10.53
N ARG A 159 19.72 -3.88 9.38
CA ARG A 159 18.86 -3.50 8.27
C ARG A 159 17.67 -4.42 8.22
N LEU A 160 16.48 -3.84 8.10
CA LEU A 160 15.23 -4.53 7.79
C LEU A 160 14.65 -3.83 6.56
N HIS A 161 14.06 -4.58 5.65
CA HIS A 161 13.56 -3.98 4.42
C HIS A 161 12.28 -4.69 3.97
N ALA A 162 11.15 -4.00 4.07
CA ALA A 162 9.86 -4.49 3.60
C ALA A 162 9.39 -3.72 2.37
N SER A 163 8.77 -4.42 1.42
CA SER A 163 8.04 -3.80 0.31
C SER A 163 6.60 -4.29 0.32
N PHE A 164 5.69 -3.38 0.03
CA PHE A 164 4.24 -3.58 0.03
C PHE A 164 3.68 -3.27 -1.36
N LEU A 165 2.73 -4.10 -1.80
CA LEU A 165 1.98 -3.87 -3.04
C LEU A 165 0.51 -4.26 -2.82
N ALA A 166 -0.42 -3.38 -3.21
CA ALA A 166 -1.82 -3.70 -3.40
C ALA A 166 -2.24 -3.36 -4.84
N LEU A 167 -2.96 -4.26 -5.46
CA LEU A 167 -3.57 -4.08 -6.77
C LEU A 167 -5.08 -4.24 -6.64
N LEU A 168 -5.80 -3.27 -7.16
CA LEU A 168 -7.25 -3.35 -7.31
C LEU A 168 -7.57 -3.67 -8.76
N LYS A 169 -8.23 -4.81 -9.01
CA LYS A 169 -8.61 -5.27 -10.34
C LYS A 169 -10.12 -5.27 -10.52
N ASP A 170 -10.56 -4.83 -11.67
CA ASP A 170 -11.98 -4.92 -12.05
C ASP A 170 -12.39 -6.36 -12.39
N GLN A 171 -13.67 -6.55 -12.78
CA GLN A 171 -14.21 -7.85 -13.15
C GLN A 171 -13.59 -8.44 -14.44
N ARG A 172 -12.89 -7.62 -15.23
CA ARG A 172 -12.16 -8.04 -16.44
C ARG A 172 -10.70 -8.38 -16.14
N GLY A 173 -10.28 -8.22 -14.86
CA GLY A 173 -8.90 -8.40 -14.43
C GLY A 173 -7.98 -7.22 -14.73
N GLN A 174 -8.53 -6.09 -15.20
CA GLN A 174 -7.74 -4.88 -15.44
C GLN A 174 -7.40 -4.20 -14.13
N ILE A 175 -6.15 -3.78 -13.98
CA ILE A 175 -5.69 -3.02 -12.81
C ILE A 175 -6.25 -1.61 -12.91
N ILE A 176 -7.06 -1.23 -11.92
CA ILE A 176 -7.70 0.09 -11.83
C ILE A 176 -7.15 0.94 -10.68
N GLY A 177 -6.31 0.35 -9.86
CA GLY A 177 -5.62 1.03 -8.78
C GLY A 177 -4.41 0.24 -8.32
N LYS A 178 -3.35 0.97 -7.98
CA LYS A 178 -2.10 0.43 -7.45
C LYS A 178 -1.67 1.27 -6.25
N ILE A 179 -1.32 0.58 -5.17
CA ILE A 179 -0.71 1.17 -3.98
C ILE A 179 0.53 0.38 -3.69
N SER A 180 1.67 1.06 -3.58
CA SER A 180 2.93 0.41 -3.27
C SER A 180 3.82 1.27 -2.40
N ARG A 181 4.65 0.61 -1.60
CA ARG A 181 5.65 1.29 -0.76
C ARG A 181 6.84 0.38 -0.53
N ASP A 182 8.02 0.99 -0.60
CA ASP A 182 9.29 0.37 -0.24
C ASP A 182 9.83 1.04 1.03
N LEU A 183 10.07 0.26 2.08
CA LEU A 183 10.39 0.75 3.42
C LEU A 183 11.68 0.10 3.95
N PRO A 184 12.85 0.57 3.50
CA PRO A 184 14.10 0.21 4.16
C PRO A 184 14.19 0.87 5.54
N ARG A 185 14.69 0.14 6.52
CA ARG A 185 14.97 0.60 7.88
C ARG A 185 16.37 0.22 8.28
N VAL A 186 17.09 1.17 8.84
CA VAL A 186 18.40 0.95 9.48
C VAL A 186 18.27 1.39 10.92
N ILE A 187 18.55 0.49 11.83
CA ILE A 187 18.43 0.73 13.27
C ILE A 187 19.72 0.32 13.97
N PRO A 188 20.06 0.92 15.13
CA PRO A 188 21.15 0.41 15.96
C PRO A 188 20.90 -1.06 16.34
N ALA A 189 21.94 -1.89 16.27
CA ALA A 189 21.80 -3.34 16.49
C ALA A 189 21.37 -3.68 17.93
N ASP A 190 21.74 -2.87 18.90
CA ASP A 190 21.35 -2.99 20.30
C ASP A 190 19.84 -2.73 20.54
N LYS A 191 19.17 -2.05 19.61
CA LYS A 191 17.71 -1.77 19.67
C LYS A 191 16.87 -2.76 18.87
N LEU A 192 17.49 -3.73 18.21
CA LEU A 192 16.79 -4.65 17.31
C LEU A 192 15.69 -5.45 18.02
N GLU A 193 15.95 -5.98 19.21
CA GLU A 193 14.97 -6.77 19.95
C GLU A 193 13.73 -5.96 20.34
N GLY A 194 13.92 -4.70 20.75
CA GLY A 194 12.78 -3.80 21.02
C GLY A 194 11.98 -3.47 19.76
N PHE A 195 12.65 -3.30 18.62
CA PHE A 195 12.00 -3.08 17.33
C PHE A 195 11.19 -4.28 16.86
N ARG A 196 11.67 -5.50 17.09
CA ARG A 196 10.98 -6.74 16.70
C ARG A 196 9.66 -6.97 17.42
N GLN A 197 9.45 -6.32 18.56
CA GLN A 197 8.17 -6.38 19.30
C GLN A 197 7.10 -5.47 18.71
N GLY A 198 7.47 -4.58 17.79
CA GLY A 198 6.54 -3.68 17.13
C GLY A 198 6.09 -4.19 15.76
N ASP A 199 5.29 -3.35 15.12
CA ASP A 199 4.74 -3.60 13.78
C ASP A 199 5.12 -2.47 12.83
N MET A 200 5.30 -2.83 11.57
CA MET A 200 5.45 -1.87 10.48
C MET A 200 4.07 -1.64 9.85
N VAL A 201 3.49 -0.49 10.14
CA VAL A 201 2.19 -0.09 9.59
C VAL A 201 2.40 0.90 8.47
N PHE A 202 1.76 0.64 7.34
CA PHE A 202 1.70 1.53 6.20
C PHE A 202 0.25 1.75 5.81
N ALA A 203 -0.18 3.01 5.69
CA ALA A 203 -1.51 3.40 5.25
C ALA A 203 -1.40 4.34 4.05
N GLN A 204 -2.31 4.20 3.09
CA GLN A 204 -2.41 5.09 1.94
C GLN A 204 -3.86 5.23 1.48
N PRO A 205 -4.36 6.49 1.36
CA PRO A 205 -5.71 6.75 0.90
C PRO A 205 -5.85 6.46 -0.60
N PHE A 206 -7.05 6.00 -0.99
CA PHE A 206 -7.47 5.83 -2.36
C PHE A 206 -8.98 5.95 -2.49
N ALA A 207 -9.46 6.36 -3.65
CA ALA A 207 -10.89 6.45 -3.96
C ALA A 207 -11.30 5.37 -4.95
N VAL A 208 -12.48 4.77 -4.75
CA VAL A 208 -12.98 3.74 -5.65
C VAL A 208 -14.50 3.84 -5.84
N ARG A 209 -14.95 3.61 -7.06
CA ARG A 209 -16.38 3.59 -7.40
C ARG A 209 -17.06 2.34 -6.85
N ALA A 210 -18.39 2.42 -6.69
CA ALA A 210 -19.20 1.26 -6.34
C ALA A 210 -19.04 0.15 -7.38
N GLY A 211 -18.84 -1.08 -6.91
CA GLY A 211 -18.59 -2.23 -7.77
C GLY A 211 -18.01 -3.42 -7.01
N ARG A 212 -17.74 -4.47 -7.77
CA ARG A 212 -17.08 -5.68 -7.28
C ARG A 212 -15.69 -5.79 -7.92
N TYR A 213 -14.70 -5.95 -7.09
CA TYR A 213 -13.29 -5.93 -7.45
C TYR A 213 -12.55 -7.14 -6.86
N THR A 214 -11.38 -7.40 -7.36
CA THR A 214 -10.38 -8.27 -6.73
C THR A 214 -9.29 -7.41 -6.13
N LEU A 215 -9.08 -7.53 -4.83
CA LEU A 215 -7.96 -6.92 -4.12
C LEU A 215 -6.86 -7.98 -4.00
N GLU A 216 -5.71 -7.70 -4.59
CA GLU A 216 -4.50 -8.50 -4.47
C GLU A 216 -3.48 -7.73 -3.64
N THR A 217 -2.90 -8.37 -2.64
CA THR A 217 -1.89 -7.77 -1.78
C THR A 217 -0.66 -8.67 -1.69
N ALA A 218 0.52 -8.06 -1.66
CA ALA A 218 1.78 -8.76 -1.44
C ALA A 218 2.68 -7.97 -0.49
N VAL A 219 3.39 -8.70 0.35
CA VAL A 219 4.42 -8.18 1.24
C VAL A 219 5.70 -8.98 1.03
N LEU A 220 6.82 -8.29 0.97
CA LEU A 220 8.14 -8.90 0.76
C LEU A 220 9.07 -8.53 1.90
N ASP A 221 9.83 -9.51 2.37
CA ASP A 221 11.08 -9.30 3.09
C ASP A 221 12.21 -9.27 2.06
N ARG A 222 12.75 -8.08 1.83
CA ARG A 222 13.79 -7.85 0.82
C ARG A 222 15.16 -8.40 1.24
N GLU A 223 15.42 -8.51 2.55
CA GLU A 223 16.70 -9.04 3.05
C GLU A 223 16.74 -10.57 2.93
N ALA A 224 15.63 -11.27 3.18
CA ALA A 224 15.54 -12.72 2.99
C ALA A 224 15.14 -13.13 1.57
N GLY A 225 14.56 -12.23 0.78
CA GLY A 225 13.97 -12.55 -0.52
C GLY A 225 12.72 -13.41 -0.42
N THR A 226 12.00 -13.36 0.71
CA THR A 226 10.76 -14.09 0.94
C THR A 226 9.54 -13.20 0.73
N ALA A 227 8.38 -13.80 0.47
CA ALA A 227 7.16 -13.08 0.19
C ALA A 227 5.93 -13.77 0.77
N ALA A 228 4.90 -12.98 1.00
CA ALA A 228 3.55 -13.48 1.18
C ALA A 228 2.58 -12.69 0.29
N ALA A 229 1.57 -13.38 -0.24
CA ALA A 229 0.58 -12.78 -1.11
C ALA A 229 -0.83 -13.29 -0.79
N ARG A 230 -1.82 -12.43 -0.99
CA ARG A 230 -3.24 -12.74 -0.75
C ARG A 230 -4.09 -12.19 -1.88
N ARG A 231 -5.22 -12.84 -2.11
CA ARG A 231 -6.23 -12.42 -3.05
C ARG A 231 -7.60 -12.52 -2.38
N SER A 232 -8.37 -11.45 -2.45
CA SER A 232 -9.70 -11.37 -1.86
C SER A 232 -10.68 -10.63 -2.77
N VAL A 233 -11.97 -10.88 -2.55
CA VAL A 233 -13.02 -10.10 -3.18
C VAL A 233 -13.22 -8.81 -2.39
N PHE A 234 -13.26 -7.69 -3.10
CA PHE A 234 -13.50 -6.37 -2.53
C PHE A 234 -14.77 -5.78 -3.13
N VAL A 235 -15.77 -5.54 -2.28
CA VAL A 235 -17.07 -5.01 -2.71
C VAL A 235 -17.26 -3.61 -2.16
N VAL A 236 -17.51 -2.67 -3.05
CA VAL A 236 -17.80 -1.28 -2.74
C VAL A 236 -19.28 -1.03 -2.98
N SER A 237 -20.02 -0.79 -1.92
CA SER A 237 -21.44 -0.44 -2.00
C SER A 237 -21.61 1.01 -2.45
N PRO A 238 -22.63 1.31 -3.24
CA PRO A 238 -23.01 2.70 -3.52
C PRO A 238 -23.22 3.47 -2.20
N PRO A 239 -22.94 4.78 -2.17
CA PRO A 239 -23.24 5.58 -1.00
C PRO A 239 -24.76 5.62 -0.74
N ALA A 240 -25.16 5.35 0.48
CA ALA A 240 -26.54 5.55 0.90
C ALA A 240 -26.83 7.06 1.04
N PRO A 241 -28.05 7.53 0.74
CA PRO A 241 -28.44 8.89 1.04
C PRO A 241 -28.52 9.11 2.56
N GLY A 242 -28.27 10.33 3.02
CA GLY A 242 -28.36 10.68 4.43
C GLY A 242 -27.02 10.71 5.15
N VAL A 243 -27.06 10.58 6.48
CA VAL A 243 -25.88 10.54 7.31
C VAL A 243 -24.99 9.34 6.97
N GLY A 244 -23.68 9.54 6.95
CA GLY A 244 -22.69 8.49 6.66
C GLY A 244 -21.92 8.05 7.91
N LEU A 245 -21.44 6.82 7.87
CA LEU A 245 -20.55 6.25 8.88
C LEU A 245 -19.37 5.56 8.16
N SER A 246 -18.15 5.77 8.65
CA SER A 246 -16.98 5.02 8.20
C SER A 246 -17.00 3.56 8.66
N GLY A 247 -16.02 2.78 8.23
CA GLY A 247 -15.62 1.56 8.94
C GLY A 247 -15.25 1.88 10.40
N ILE A 248 -15.48 0.91 11.28
CA ILE A 248 -15.07 0.99 12.68
C ILE A 248 -13.70 0.34 12.80
N VAL A 249 -12.80 0.98 13.52
CA VAL A 249 -11.41 0.56 13.64
C VAL A 249 -11.04 0.40 15.11
N LEU A 250 -10.42 -0.73 15.47
CA LEU A 250 -9.70 -0.83 16.73
C LEU A 250 -8.43 0.02 16.64
N VAL A 251 -8.17 0.79 17.68
CA VAL A 251 -7.00 1.67 17.77
C VAL A 251 -5.89 0.94 18.52
N ARG A 252 -4.76 0.72 17.86
CA ARG A 252 -3.55 0.23 18.51
C ARG A 252 -2.86 1.36 19.27
N ARG A 253 -2.76 2.53 18.64
CA ARG A 253 -2.10 3.72 19.16
C ARG A 253 -2.67 4.98 18.52
N ALA A 254 -2.73 6.05 19.29
CA ALA A 254 -3.03 7.39 18.84
C ALA A 254 -1.89 8.33 19.25
N ASP A 255 -1.09 8.77 18.28
CA ASP A 255 0.06 9.64 18.52
C ASP A 255 -0.29 11.09 18.16
N LYS A 256 0.03 12.01 19.05
CA LYS A 256 -0.09 13.44 18.73
C LYS A 256 0.96 13.83 17.70
N LEU A 257 0.56 14.55 16.67
CA LEU A 257 1.45 15.04 15.64
C LEU A 257 2.04 16.41 16.03
N ASP A 258 3.36 16.54 15.95
CA ASP A 258 4.08 17.77 16.29
C ASP A 258 4.23 18.74 15.10
N SER A 259 3.85 18.33 13.89
CA SER A 259 4.03 19.11 12.65
C SER A 259 2.84 18.98 11.71
N PRO A 260 2.83 19.72 10.58
CA PRO A 260 1.63 19.77 9.73
C PRO A 260 1.11 18.36 9.42
N TRP A 261 -0.10 18.11 9.84
CA TRP A 261 -0.86 16.91 9.59
C TRP A 261 -1.66 17.07 8.30
N ASN A 262 -2.01 15.95 7.66
CA ASN A 262 -2.83 15.97 6.46
C ASN A 262 -4.32 16.00 6.88
N PRO A 263 -5.02 17.14 6.78
CA PRO A 263 -6.42 17.22 7.21
C PRO A 263 -7.39 16.38 6.36
N ILE A 264 -6.91 15.84 5.23
CA ILE A 264 -7.72 14.99 4.34
C ILE A 264 -7.55 13.52 4.71
N ASP A 265 -6.45 13.14 5.39
CA ASP A 265 -6.22 11.77 5.84
C ASP A 265 -7.14 11.44 7.02
N PRO A 266 -8.09 10.50 6.86
CA PRO A 266 -9.03 10.17 7.92
C PRO A 266 -8.38 9.44 9.11
N LEU A 267 -7.16 8.95 8.97
CA LEU A 267 -6.36 8.39 10.06
C LEU A 267 -5.49 9.44 10.78
N GLU A 268 -5.58 10.73 10.36
CA GLU A 268 -4.92 11.85 11.04
C GLU A 268 -5.93 12.87 11.60
N PRO A 269 -6.96 12.46 12.37
CA PRO A 269 -7.98 13.38 12.86
C PRO A 269 -7.42 14.36 13.91
N ALA A 270 -7.78 15.63 13.78
CA ALA A 270 -7.52 16.66 14.79
C ALA A 270 -6.07 16.74 15.31
N GLY A 271 -5.08 16.41 14.47
CA GLY A 271 -3.66 16.44 14.83
C GLY A 271 -3.17 15.19 15.59
N TYR A 272 -3.91 14.10 15.53
CA TYR A 272 -3.48 12.79 16.00
C TYR A 272 -3.33 11.84 14.82
N ARG A 273 -2.34 10.96 14.87
CA ARG A 273 -2.22 9.82 13.95
C ARG A 273 -2.76 8.57 14.62
N ILE A 274 -3.82 8.01 14.03
CA ILE A 274 -4.41 6.75 14.44
C ILE A 274 -3.67 5.61 13.76
N THR A 275 -3.08 4.72 14.55
CA THR A 275 -2.54 3.46 14.04
C THR A 275 -3.59 2.37 14.29
N PRO A 276 -4.21 1.82 13.23
CA PRO A 276 -5.19 0.76 13.37
C PRO A 276 -4.58 -0.53 13.91
N LEU A 277 -5.36 -1.27 14.67
CA LEU A 277 -5.12 -2.67 14.98
C LEU A 277 -5.95 -3.50 14.00
N LEU A 278 -5.27 -4.14 13.03
CA LEU A 278 -5.96 -4.89 11.97
C LEU A 278 -6.30 -6.34 12.36
N GLY A 279 -5.74 -6.82 13.46
CA GLY A 279 -6.12 -8.10 14.04
C GLY A 279 -7.48 -8.01 14.76
N ASP A 280 -8.01 -9.17 15.08
CA ASP A 280 -9.23 -9.33 15.86
C ASP A 280 -9.00 -9.44 17.38
N GLN A 281 -7.75 -9.28 17.84
CA GLN A 281 -7.37 -9.45 19.25
C GLN A 281 -6.92 -8.11 19.85
N ALA A 282 -7.72 -7.58 20.74
CA ALA A 282 -7.36 -6.43 21.56
C ALA A 282 -6.57 -6.89 22.81
N PRO A 283 -5.44 -6.23 23.16
CA PRO A 283 -4.65 -6.60 24.32
C PRO A 283 -5.41 -6.32 25.62
N ALA A 284 -5.35 -7.26 26.57
CA ALA A 284 -6.00 -7.16 27.89
C ALA A 284 -5.45 -6.03 28.78
N ALA A 285 -4.25 -5.50 28.46
CA ALA A 285 -3.57 -4.53 29.31
C ALA A 285 -4.15 -3.12 29.25
N SER A 286 -5.09 -2.84 28.32
CA SER A 286 -5.70 -1.53 28.13
C SER A 286 -7.14 -1.67 27.66
N LYS A 287 -8.01 -0.73 28.05
CA LYS A 287 -9.35 -0.66 27.49
C LYS A 287 -9.25 -0.49 25.97
N PRO A 288 -9.96 -1.33 25.17
CA PRO A 288 -9.93 -1.22 23.73
C PRO A 288 -10.51 0.13 23.29
N SER A 289 -9.81 0.82 22.41
CA SER A 289 -10.29 2.09 21.85
C SER A 289 -10.79 1.86 20.42
N LEU A 290 -11.92 2.45 20.11
CA LEU A 290 -12.55 2.44 18.81
C LEU A 290 -12.38 3.81 18.13
N TYR A 291 -12.19 3.78 16.84
CA TYR A 291 -12.19 4.97 16.00
C TYR A 291 -13.12 4.78 14.80
N PHE A 292 -13.90 5.80 14.51
CA PHE A 292 -14.74 5.93 13.32
C PHE A 292 -15.05 7.39 13.03
N ALA A 293 -15.48 7.69 11.81
CA ALA A 293 -15.90 9.03 11.41
C ALA A 293 -17.37 9.05 11.00
N VAL A 294 -18.08 10.08 11.45
CA VAL A 294 -19.45 10.37 11.06
C VAL A 294 -19.43 11.45 9.99
N TYR A 295 -20.20 11.27 8.92
CA TYR A 295 -20.36 12.22 7.81
C TYR A 295 -21.77 12.78 7.80
N PRO A 296 -22.00 13.98 8.37
CA PRO A 296 -23.32 14.59 8.42
C PRO A 296 -23.94 14.82 7.04
N ASP A 297 -25.23 14.61 6.90
CA ASP A 297 -25.97 15.05 5.72
C ASP A 297 -26.20 16.56 5.79
N ALA A 298 -25.57 17.29 4.87
CA ALA A 298 -25.72 18.74 4.81
C ALA A 298 -27.18 19.21 4.54
N ARG A 299 -28.03 18.34 3.98
CA ARG A 299 -29.45 18.64 3.72
C ARG A 299 -30.28 18.65 5.00
N GLU A 300 -29.81 17.90 6.01
CA GLU A 300 -30.45 17.82 7.35
C GLU A 300 -29.73 18.69 8.38
N SER A 301 -29.26 19.88 7.97
CA SER A 301 -28.43 20.76 8.81
C SER A 301 -29.08 21.21 10.12
N ALA A 302 -30.42 21.16 10.22
CA ALA A 302 -31.17 21.48 11.44
C ALA A 302 -31.06 20.37 12.52
N ALA A 303 -30.82 19.13 12.12
CA ALA A 303 -30.67 17.99 13.02
C ALA A 303 -29.19 17.68 13.21
N LYS A 304 -28.73 17.61 14.47
CA LYS A 304 -27.39 17.19 14.79
C LYS A 304 -27.29 15.66 14.77
N PRO A 305 -26.22 15.06 14.25
CA PRO A 305 -26.00 13.64 14.37
C PRO A 305 -25.94 13.20 15.84
N ALA A 306 -26.45 11.99 16.12
CA ALA A 306 -26.35 11.33 17.40
C ALA A 306 -25.81 9.92 17.18
N VAL A 307 -24.90 9.47 18.04
CA VAL A 307 -24.23 8.17 17.95
C VAL A 307 -24.62 7.32 19.13
N THR A 308 -24.93 6.05 18.86
CA THR A 308 -25.07 5.01 19.86
C THR A 308 -24.10 3.87 19.53
N VAL A 309 -23.30 3.47 20.50
CA VAL A 309 -22.40 2.33 20.42
C VAL A 309 -22.88 1.27 21.39
N GLN A 310 -23.15 0.08 20.88
CA GLN A 310 -23.63 -1.07 21.66
C GLN A 310 -22.60 -2.21 21.60
N TYR A 311 -22.37 -2.84 22.70
CA TYR A 311 -21.45 -3.98 22.84
C TYR A 311 -22.24 -5.22 23.20
N PHE A 312 -22.00 -6.28 22.46
CA PHE A 312 -22.68 -7.57 22.65
C PHE A 312 -21.65 -8.64 22.98
N ALA A 313 -21.91 -9.42 24.01
CA ALA A 313 -21.20 -10.66 24.31
C ALA A 313 -22.20 -11.82 24.28
N PHE A 314 -21.87 -12.91 23.58
CA PHE A 314 -22.77 -14.08 23.42
C PHE A 314 -24.19 -13.69 22.94
N GLY A 315 -24.31 -12.69 22.07
CA GLY A 315 -25.58 -12.20 21.53
C GLY A 315 -26.43 -11.34 22.49
N ARG A 316 -25.92 -11.03 23.69
CA ARG A 316 -26.60 -10.15 24.66
C ARG A 316 -25.88 -8.80 24.72
N GLU A 317 -26.63 -7.71 24.77
CA GLU A 317 -26.09 -6.39 25.01
C GLU A 317 -25.54 -6.32 26.45
N VAL A 318 -24.24 -6.02 26.57
CA VAL A 318 -23.52 -5.93 27.85
C VAL A 318 -23.14 -4.51 28.22
N ALA A 319 -23.02 -3.62 27.23
CA ALA A 319 -22.73 -2.21 27.45
C ALA A 319 -23.30 -1.36 26.32
N ARG A 320 -23.57 -0.08 26.63
CA ARG A 320 -24.03 0.93 25.68
C ARG A 320 -23.42 2.28 26.03
N GLN A 321 -22.93 2.98 25.00
CA GLN A 321 -22.38 4.31 25.13
C GLN A 321 -23.04 5.25 24.11
N THR A 322 -23.22 6.51 24.52
CA THR A 322 -23.72 7.58 23.65
C THR A 322 -22.72 8.74 23.75
N PRO A 323 -21.64 8.72 22.97
CA PRO A 323 -20.58 9.71 23.09
C PRO A 323 -21.07 11.11 22.66
N ALA A 324 -20.58 12.14 23.35
CA ALA A 324 -20.69 13.49 22.87
C ALA A 324 -19.80 13.65 21.62
N LEU A 325 -20.38 14.16 20.53
CA LEU A 325 -19.65 14.32 19.29
C LEU A 325 -18.77 15.57 19.32
N PRO A 326 -17.49 15.48 18.91
CA PRO A 326 -16.66 16.66 18.71
C PRO A 326 -17.16 17.50 17.53
N PRO A 327 -16.64 18.72 17.35
CA PRO A 327 -16.96 19.49 16.15
C PRO A 327 -16.44 18.78 14.89
N ALA A 328 -17.13 19.03 13.77
CA ALA A 328 -16.67 18.57 12.46
C ALA A 328 -15.30 19.18 12.13
N ASP A 329 -14.45 18.39 11.47
CA ASP A 329 -13.17 18.83 10.96
C ASP A 329 -13.31 19.69 9.68
N ALA A 330 -12.17 20.12 9.11
CA ALA A 330 -12.14 20.93 7.89
C ALA A 330 -12.76 20.23 6.67
N THR A 331 -12.93 18.92 6.72
CA THR A 331 -13.57 18.12 5.65
C THR A 331 -15.05 17.89 5.89
N GLY A 332 -15.58 18.38 7.02
CA GLY A 332 -16.97 18.15 7.44
C GLY A 332 -17.21 16.80 8.12
N ALA A 333 -16.16 15.98 8.31
CA ALA A 333 -16.26 14.74 9.06
C ALA A 333 -16.19 15.00 10.56
N ILE A 334 -16.90 14.19 11.35
CA ILE A 334 -16.85 14.21 12.81
C ILE A 334 -16.05 12.97 13.25
N PRO A 335 -14.77 13.11 13.59
CA PRO A 335 -13.96 11.99 14.08
C PRO A 335 -14.39 11.62 15.50
N VAL A 336 -14.66 10.36 15.75
CA VAL A 336 -15.04 9.83 17.06
C VAL A 336 -14.03 8.81 17.51
N MET A 337 -13.36 9.08 18.63
CA MET A 337 -12.49 8.14 19.33
C MET A 337 -13.13 7.85 20.69
N LEU A 338 -13.28 6.58 21.01
CA LEU A 338 -14.05 6.12 22.16
C LEU A 338 -13.35 4.92 22.82
N GLU A 339 -13.10 5.01 24.12
CA GLU A 339 -12.69 3.84 24.90
C GLU A 339 -13.93 2.98 25.20
N ALA A 340 -13.84 1.69 24.86
CA ALA A 340 -14.88 0.73 25.19
C ALA A 340 -14.86 0.42 26.69
N ASP A 341 -15.98 0.52 27.35
CA ASP A 341 -16.12 0.21 28.76
C ASP A 341 -16.39 -1.31 28.94
N LEU A 342 -15.34 -2.09 28.65
CA LEU A 342 -15.32 -3.55 28.72
C LEU A 342 -14.17 -3.98 29.64
N GLU A 343 -14.48 -4.85 30.59
CA GLU A 343 -13.52 -5.32 31.61
C GLU A 343 -13.21 -6.82 31.48
N ASP A 344 -14.19 -7.61 31.05
CA ASP A 344 -14.05 -9.06 31.01
C ASP A 344 -13.43 -9.53 29.70
N PRO A 345 -12.46 -10.48 29.72
CA PRO A 345 -12.00 -11.15 28.52
C PRO A 345 -13.13 -11.86 27.78
N GLY A 346 -13.12 -11.80 26.45
CA GLY A 346 -14.17 -12.47 25.68
C GLY A 346 -14.29 -11.96 24.24
N HIS A 347 -15.23 -12.56 23.52
CA HIS A 347 -15.58 -12.14 22.17
C HIS A 347 -16.71 -11.13 22.22
N TYR A 348 -16.45 -9.96 21.62
CA TYR A 348 -17.40 -8.86 21.57
C TYR A 348 -17.76 -8.48 20.13
N GLU A 349 -19.05 -8.24 19.89
CA GLU A 349 -19.56 -7.58 18.71
C GLU A 349 -19.91 -6.14 19.08
N VAL A 350 -19.41 -5.17 18.32
CA VAL A 350 -19.71 -3.74 18.46
C VAL A 350 -20.61 -3.33 17.33
N ARG A 351 -21.71 -2.65 17.65
CA ARG A 351 -22.64 -2.04 16.70
C ARG A 351 -22.67 -0.55 16.93
N VAL A 352 -22.42 0.21 15.88
CA VAL A 352 -22.50 1.67 15.88
C VAL A 352 -23.69 2.08 15.04
N THR A 353 -24.56 2.86 15.62
CA THR A 353 -25.71 3.47 14.95
C THR A 353 -25.56 4.98 15.00
N VAL A 354 -25.68 5.64 13.87
CA VAL A 354 -25.69 7.09 13.73
C VAL A 354 -27.06 7.52 13.21
N LYS A 355 -27.73 8.47 13.88
CA LYS A 355 -29.01 9.06 13.47
C LYS A 355 -28.85 10.56 13.24
N GLN A 356 -29.45 11.05 12.15
CA GLN A 356 -29.57 12.50 11.89
C GLN A 356 -30.90 12.75 11.17
N GLY A 357 -31.81 13.45 11.82
CA GLY A 357 -33.18 13.58 11.33
C GLY A 357 -33.82 12.20 11.12
N ASP A 358 -34.32 11.97 9.91
CA ASP A 358 -34.93 10.69 9.52
C ASP A 358 -33.91 9.70 8.95
N SER A 359 -32.65 10.09 8.79
CA SER A 359 -31.61 9.20 8.25
C SER A 359 -30.85 8.47 9.32
N GLU A 360 -30.39 7.23 8.97
CA GLU A 360 -29.68 6.35 9.87
C GLU A 360 -28.57 5.60 9.13
N ALA A 361 -27.40 5.48 9.77
CA ALA A 361 -26.28 4.68 9.28
C ALA A 361 -25.83 3.67 10.35
N HIS A 362 -25.40 2.49 9.89
CA HIS A 362 -24.99 1.40 10.78
C HIS A 362 -23.63 0.87 10.41
N GLY A 363 -22.88 0.47 11.42
CA GLY A 363 -21.63 -0.25 11.28
C GLY A 363 -21.52 -1.32 12.37
N ALA A 364 -20.79 -2.37 12.07
CA ALA A 364 -20.49 -3.41 13.06
C ALA A 364 -19.05 -3.93 12.87
N MET A 365 -18.45 -4.36 13.96
CA MET A 365 -17.20 -5.11 13.99
C MET A 365 -17.21 -6.10 15.14
N ALA A 366 -16.32 -7.07 15.10
CA ALA A 366 -16.13 -8.01 16.21
C ALA A 366 -14.64 -8.12 16.55
N PHE A 367 -14.34 -8.35 17.83
CA PHE A 367 -12.98 -8.57 18.31
C PHE A 367 -12.96 -9.43 19.58
N TRP A 368 -11.79 -9.98 19.89
CA TRP A 368 -11.48 -10.64 21.14
C TRP A 368 -10.78 -9.66 22.07
N LEU A 369 -11.25 -9.57 23.31
CA LEU A 369 -10.53 -8.95 24.43
C LEU A 369 -9.86 -10.09 25.21
N ASN A 370 -8.50 -10.07 25.25
CA ASN A 370 -7.70 -11.12 25.89
C ASN A 370 -7.51 -10.87 27.39
#